data_77ae5c89d254ceb62d312cd4f8435090
#
_entry.id   77ae5c89d254ceb62d312cd4f8435090
#
_cell.length_a   1.000
_cell.length_b   1.000
_cell.length_c   1.000
_cell.angle_alpha   90.00
_cell.angle_beta   90.00
_cell.angle_gamma   90.00
#
_symmetry.space_group_name_H-M   'P 1'
#
loop_
_entity.id
_entity.type
_entity.pdbx_description
1 polymer ?
#
loop_
_entity_poly.entity_id
_entity_poly.type
_entity_poly.pdbx_seq_one_letter_code
_entity_poly.pdbx_strand_id
1 'polypeptide(L)'
;AKTAIAYSRALDTPEGPSRRLKAQRAAFDKLVFSTLRSVLGGQVTHVVSGGGPLGERLGHFYRGAGVTVLEGYGLTETMGPCSVNLPQATRIGTVGTPLPGCALRLADDGEILVRGIGTFTGYHNNPEATADAFTTEGWLCTGDIGSFEGAEGFLRITGRKKELIVTAGGKNVAPAPLEDRLRGHPLVSQVLVVGENRPCIGALLTLDAEMLPLWLSSHGLEEMTVVDAARDPRVRAALEKAVARTNEAVSRAESIRTFEVLPTDFTVANGLLTPSLKVRRAEAEKRFSAEIEALYTRTPLIPSTTVSPSQD
;
A
#
# COMPACT_ATOMS: atom_id res chain seq x y z
N ALA A 1 -0.55 -10.07 -16.35
CA ALA A 1 -0.51 -8.89 -15.47
C ALA A 1 0.22 -7.72 -16.12
N LYS A 2 1.50 -7.85 -16.56
CA LYS A 2 2.31 -6.73 -17.10
C LYS A 2 1.60 -5.95 -18.21
N THR A 3 1.00 -6.63 -19.19
CA THR A 3 0.26 -6.01 -20.32
C THR A 3 -0.95 -5.21 -19.82
N ALA A 4 -1.72 -5.73 -18.86
CA ALA A 4 -2.88 -5.04 -18.30
C ALA A 4 -2.44 -3.74 -17.59
N ILE A 5 -1.41 -3.82 -16.74
CA ILE A 5 -0.86 -2.67 -16.02
C ILE A 5 -0.34 -1.61 -17.01
N ALA A 6 0.46 -2.02 -18.00
CA ALA A 6 0.98 -1.11 -19.02
C ALA A 6 -0.13 -0.43 -19.82
N TYR A 7 -1.16 -1.20 -20.22
CA TYR A 7 -2.32 -0.68 -20.91
C TYR A 7 -3.08 0.35 -20.05
N SER A 8 -3.34 0.01 -18.79
CA SER A 8 -4.03 0.89 -17.87
C SER A 8 -3.27 2.19 -17.62
N ARG A 9 -1.94 2.11 -17.41
CA ARG A 9 -1.11 3.31 -17.23
C ARG A 9 -1.11 4.21 -18.48
N ALA A 10 -1.05 3.59 -19.66
CA ALA A 10 -1.10 4.34 -20.90
C ALA A 10 -2.44 5.06 -21.15
N LEU A 11 -3.55 4.62 -20.52
CA LEU A 11 -4.81 5.36 -20.54
C LEU A 11 -4.74 6.71 -19.83
N ASP A 12 -3.80 6.88 -18.91
CA ASP A 12 -3.61 8.11 -18.13
C ASP A 12 -2.61 9.09 -18.80
N THR A 13 -2.03 8.70 -19.93
CA THR A 13 -1.13 9.56 -20.72
C THR A 13 -1.89 10.24 -21.87
N PRO A 14 -1.49 11.45 -22.29
CA PRO A 14 -2.14 12.15 -23.42
C PRO A 14 -2.15 11.33 -24.72
N GLU A 15 -1.09 10.57 -24.98
CA GLU A 15 -0.94 9.75 -26.20
C GLU A 15 -1.79 8.47 -26.17
N GLY A 16 -2.18 8.04 -24.98
CA GLY A 16 -2.93 6.80 -24.78
C GLY A 16 -2.14 5.52 -25.15
N PRO A 17 -2.77 4.35 -25.09
CA PRO A 17 -2.12 3.09 -25.38
C PRO A 17 -1.81 2.93 -26.89
N SER A 18 -0.57 2.54 -27.19
CA SER A 18 -0.10 2.28 -28.55
C SER A 18 -0.92 1.16 -29.25
N ARG A 19 -0.92 1.13 -30.59
CA ARG A 19 -1.61 0.09 -31.38
C ARG A 19 -1.13 -1.31 -31.00
N ARG A 20 0.18 -1.50 -30.78
CA ARG A 20 0.76 -2.77 -30.34
C ARG A 20 0.23 -3.19 -28.96
N LEU A 21 0.17 -2.28 -28.02
CA LEU A 21 -0.33 -2.56 -26.67
C LEU A 21 -1.82 -2.87 -26.66
N LYS A 22 -2.62 -2.20 -27.50
CA LYS A 22 -4.05 -2.52 -27.72
C LYS A 22 -4.22 -3.95 -28.27
N ALA A 23 -3.44 -4.35 -29.27
CA ALA A 23 -3.47 -5.69 -29.84
C ALA A 23 -3.05 -6.77 -28.82
N GLN A 24 -1.97 -6.52 -28.07
CA GLN A 24 -1.56 -7.43 -26.99
C GLN A 24 -2.62 -7.59 -25.91
N ARG A 25 -3.22 -6.47 -25.47
CA ARG A 25 -4.33 -6.53 -24.50
C ARG A 25 -5.51 -7.32 -25.03
N ALA A 26 -5.90 -7.14 -26.29
CA ALA A 26 -7.00 -7.87 -26.90
C ALA A 26 -6.74 -9.39 -26.99
N ALA A 27 -5.50 -9.80 -27.29
CA ALA A 27 -5.09 -11.20 -27.26
C ALA A 27 -5.20 -11.79 -25.85
N PHE A 28 -4.66 -11.10 -24.83
CA PHE A 28 -4.78 -11.53 -23.44
C PHE A 28 -6.22 -11.45 -22.91
N ASP A 29 -7.05 -10.59 -23.46
CA ASP A 29 -8.47 -10.52 -23.10
C ASP A 29 -9.15 -11.86 -23.39
N LYS A 30 -8.97 -12.38 -24.59
CA LYS A 30 -9.55 -13.67 -25.00
C LYS A 30 -9.02 -14.86 -24.20
N LEU A 31 -7.76 -14.83 -23.80
CA LEU A 31 -7.08 -15.97 -23.17
C LEU A 31 -7.20 -15.97 -21.63
N VAL A 32 -7.23 -14.80 -21.00
CA VAL A 32 -7.09 -14.67 -19.56
C VAL A 32 -8.10 -13.71 -18.93
N PHE A 33 -8.26 -12.48 -19.46
CA PHE A 33 -9.05 -11.48 -18.76
C PHE A 33 -10.55 -11.73 -18.85
N SER A 34 -11.03 -12.34 -19.94
CA SER A 34 -12.42 -12.80 -20.04
C SER A 34 -12.75 -13.86 -18.98
N THR A 35 -11.84 -14.80 -18.73
CA THR A 35 -11.99 -15.81 -17.66
C THR A 35 -12.02 -15.16 -16.29
N LEU A 36 -11.11 -14.19 -16.03
CA LEU A 36 -11.12 -13.43 -14.78
C LEU A 36 -12.47 -12.71 -14.57
N ARG A 37 -13.00 -12.05 -15.61
CA ARG A 37 -14.33 -11.41 -15.53
C ARG A 37 -15.47 -12.40 -15.36
N SER A 38 -15.37 -13.60 -15.94
CA SER A 38 -16.40 -14.64 -15.77
C SER A 38 -16.47 -15.17 -14.33
N VAL A 39 -15.36 -15.23 -13.62
CA VAL A 39 -15.33 -15.56 -12.17
C VAL A 39 -16.12 -14.52 -11.36
N LEU A 40 -16.13 -13.25 -11.82
CA LEU A 40 -16.93 -12.18 -11.24
C LEU A 40 -18.37 -12.13 -11.79
N GLY A 41 -18.83 -13.20 -12.47
CA GLY A 41 -20.17 -13.28 -13.07
C GLY A 41 -20.30 -12.67 -14.46
N GLY A 42 -19.22 -12.15 -15.07
CA GLY A 42 -19.18 -11.64 -16.46
C GLY A 42 -19.85 -10.29 -16.71
N GLN A 43 -20.61 -9.75 -15.76
CA GLN A 43 -21.36 -8.48 -15.89
C GLN A 43 -20.75 -7.34 -15.06
N VAL A 44 -19.80 -7.62 -14.19
CA VAL A 44 -19.17 -6.62 -13.31
C VAL A 44 -18.24 -5.72 -14.13
N THR A 45 -18.53 -4.43 -14.17
CA THR A 45 -17.71 -3.38 -14.79
C THR A 45 -16.93 -2.57 -13.77
N HIS A 46 -17.49 -2.42 -12.57
CA HIS A 46 -16.90 -1.65 -11.48
C HIS A 46 -16.97 -2.42 -10.17
N VAL A 47 -15.98 -2.25 -9.34
CA VAL A 47 -15.92 -2.77 -7.96
C VAL A 47 -15.59 -1.60 -7.05
N VAL A 48 -16.22 -1.51 -5.90
CA VAL A 48 -15.88 -0.52 -4.88
C VAL A 48 -14.96 -1.18 -3.86
N SER A 49 -13.85 -0.51 -3.54
CA SER A 49 -12.89 -0.92 -2.52
C SER A 49 -12.72 0.18 -1.47
N GLY A 50 -12.71 -0.21 -0.20
CA GLY A 50 -12.53 0.72 0.92
C GLY A 50 -12.07 0.01 2.19
N GLY A 51 -11.76 0.79 3.22
CA GLY A 51 -11.30 0.28 4.52
C GLY A 51 -9.83 -0.13 4.57
N GLY A 52 -9.09 -0.06 3.46
CA GLY A 52 -7.65 -0.29 3.37
C GLY A 52 -7.15 0.03 1.96
N PRO A 53 -5.84 0.24 1.76
CA PRO A 53 -5.28 0.55 0.47
C PRO A 53 -5.35 -0.65 -0.48
N LEU A 54 -5.77 -0.42 -1.74
CA LEU A 54 -5.72 -1.43 -2.80
C LEU A 54 -4.30 -1.57 -3.39
N GLY A 55 -3.58 -0.48 -3.43
CA GLY A 55 -2.30 -0.35 -4.11
C GLY A 55 -2.42 -0.13 -5.62
N GLU A 56 -1.64 0.80 -6.15
CA GLU A 56 -1.70 1.24 -7.55
C GLU A 56 -1.55 0.08 -8.55
N ARG A 57 -0.70 -0.90 -8.23
CA ARG A 57 -0.44 -2.05 -9.10
C ARG A 57 -1.70 -2.89 -9.36
N LEU A 58 -2.48 -3.15 -8.32
CA LEU A 58 -3.74 -3.89 -8.44
C LEU A 58 -4.80 -3.06 -9.13
N GLY A 59 -4.94 -1.78 -8.79
CA GLY A 59 -5.85 -0.87 -9.47
C GLY A 59 -5.61 -0.83 -10.98
N HIS A 60 -4.35 -0.65 -11.41
CA HIS A 60 -3.98 -0.70 -12.83
C HIS A 60 -4.18 -2.07 -13.46
N PHE A 61 -3.92 -3.16 -12.72
CA PHE A 61 -4.15 -4.51 -13.23
C PHE A 61 -5.62 -4.76 -13.55
N TYR A 62 -6.51 -4.49 -12.60
CA TYR A 62 -7.94 -4.72 -12.77
C TYR A 62 -8.53 -3.82 -13.85
N ARG A 63 -8.21 -2.53 -13.87
CA ARG A 63 -8.67 -1.62 -14.94
C ARG A 63 -8.19 -2.09 -16.31
N GLY A 64 -6.94 -2.54 -16.45
CA GLY A 64 -6.42 -3.11 -17.69
C GLY A 64 -7.07 -4.43 -18.08
N ALA A 65 -7.52 -5.23 -17.12
CA ALA A 65 -8.31 -6.45 -17.35
C ALA A 65 -9.79 -6.18 -17.65
N GLY A 66 -10.25 -4.94 -17.56
CA GLY A 66 -11.61 -4.54 -17.89
C GLY A 66 -12.57 -4.47 -16.70
N VAL A 67 -12.06 -4.39 -15.47
CA VAL A 67 -12.84 -4.16 -14.24
C VAL A 67 -12.21 -2.98 -13.51
N THR A 68 -12.91 -1.86 -13.43
CA THR A 68 -12.41 -0.68 -12.72
C THR A 68 -12.73 -0.80 -11.23
N VAL A 69 -11.70 -0.71 -10.39
CA VAL A 69 -11.88 -0.64 -8.93
C VAL A 69 -11.92 0.83 -8.54
N LEU A 70 -13.02 1.23 -7.93
CA LEU A 70 -13.27 2.57 -7.41
C LEU A 70 -12.91 2.57 -5.92
N GLU A 71 -11.77 3.14 -5.58
CA GLU A 71 -11.36 3.26 -4.20
C GLU A 71 -12.10 4.41 -3.52
N GLY A 72 -12.55 4.16 -2.29
CA GLY A 72 -13.18 5.15 -1.44
C GLY A 72 -12.52 5.19 -0.06
N TYR A 73 -12.63 6.33 0.59
CA TYR A 73 -12.11 6.59 1.92
C TYR A 73 -13.21 7.09 2.86
N GLY A 74 -13.19 6.58 4.04
CA GLY A 74 -14.03 7.01 5.15
C GLY A 74 -13.74 6.21 6.40
N LEU A 75 -14.39 6.59 7.46
CA LEU A 75 -14.24 6.07 8.81
C LEU A 75 -15.61 5.65 9.36
N THR A 76 -15.65 4.95 10.47
CA THR A 76 -16.88 4.75 11.24
C THR A 76 -17.47 6.09 11.66
N GLU A 77 -16.62 7.02 12.01
CA GLU A 77 -16.95 8.39 12.41
C GLU A 77 -17.51 9.26 11.27
N THR A 78 -17.41 8.80 10.02
CA THR A 78 -18.03 9.45 8.85
C THR A 78 -19.19 8.65 8.26
N MET A 79 -19.68 7.62 8.97
CA MET A 79 -20.78 6.73 8.53
C MET A 79 -20.51 6.05 7.18
N GLY A 80 -19.26 5.79 6.87
CA GLY A 80 -18.84 5.23 5.58
C GLY A 80 -18.01 6.23 4.75
N PRO A 81 -18.04 6.15 3.41
CA PRO A 81 -17.15 6.94 2.58
C PRO A 81 -17.48 8.44 2.63
N CYS A 82 -16.46 9.27 2.82
CA CYS A 82 -16.51 10.72 2.63
C CYS A 82 -15.87 11.17 1.32
N SER A 83 -15.09 10.29 0.69
CA SER A 83 -14.44 10.49 -0.61
C SER A 83 -14.47 9.18 -1.40
N VAL A 84 -14.63 9.25 -2.72
CA VAL A 84 -14.65 8.06 -3.59
C VAL A 84 -14.27 8.42 -5.03
N ASN A 85 -13.55 7.50 -5.71
CA ASN A 85 -13.38 7.56 -7.15
C ASN A 85 -14.72 7.25 -7.83
N LEU A 86 -15.06 8.00 -8.87
CA LEU A 86 -16.27 7.80 -9.66
C LEU A 86 -15.92 7.17 -11.02
N PRO A 87 -16.84 6.43 -11.67
CA PRO A 87 -16.59 5.81 -12.98
C PRO A 87 -16.06 6.77 -14.05
N GLN A 88 -16.56 8.00 -14.06
CA GLN A 88 -16.16 9.06 -14.99
C GLN A 88 -14.97 9.92 -14.51
N ALA A 89 -14.55 9.75 -13.26
CA ALA A 89 -13.48 10.52 -12.62
C ALA A 89 -12.68 9.61 -11.68
N THR A 90 -11.91 8.68 -12.26
CA THR A 90 -11.10 7.70 -11.54
C THR A 90 -9.63 8.05 -11.70
N ARG A 91 -8.91 8.22 -10.58
CA ARG A 91 -7.45 8.33 -10.53
C ARG A 91 -6.90 7.24 -9.61
N ILE A 92 -6.23 6.24 -10.22
CA ILE A 92 -5.67 5.10 -9.47
C ILE A 92 -4.59 5.59 -8.51
N GLY A 93 -4.60 5.04 -7.28
CA GLY A 93 -3.73 5.44 -6.19
C GLY A 93 -4.27 6.61 -5.36
N THR A 94 -5.46 7.11 -5.69
CA THR A 94 -6.21 8.07 -4.89
C THR A 94 -7.53 7.47 -4.42
N VAL A 95 -8.12 8.07 -3.42
CA VAL A 95 -9.45 7.69 -2.91
C VAL A 95 -10.55 8.62 -3.43
N GLY A 96 -10.29 9.25 -4.58
CA GLY A 96 -11.25 10.09 -5.28
C GLY A 96 -11.41 11.49 -4.72
N THR A 97 -12.57 12.07 -4.99
CA THR A 97 -12.96 13.42 -4.57
C THR A 97 -14.02 13.37 -3.48
N PRO A 98 -14.23 14.46 -2.70
CA PRO A 98 -15.27 14.51 -1.69
C PRO A 98 -16.64 14.18 -2.24
N LEU A 99 -17.42 13.40 -1.50
CA LEU A 99 -18.82 13.14 -1.84
C LEU A 99 -19.69 14.38 -1.60
N PRO A 100 -20.81 14.53 -2.31
CA PRO A 100 -21.77 15.59 -2.05
C PRO A 100 -22.19 15.63 -0.57
N GLY A 101 -22.11 16.79 0.08
CA GLY A 101 -22.37 16.95 1.50
C GLY A 101 -21.18 16.69 2.42
N CYS A 102 -20.01 16.33 1.86
CA CYS A 102 -18.74 16.22 2.57
C CYS A 102 -17.77 17.27 2.11
N ALA A 103 -16.99 17.82 3.03
CA ALA A 103 -15.85 18.69 2.77
C ALA A 103 -14.59 18.07 3.38
N LEU A 104 -13.49 18.15 2.65
CA LEU A 104 -12.17 17.69 3.08
C LEU A 104 -11.19 18.86 3.03
N ARG A 105 -10.32 18.96 4.00
CA ARG A 105 -9.15 19.84 3.99
C ARG A 105 -7.96 19.14 4.64
N LEU A 106 -6.77 19.69 4.46
CA LEU A 106 -5.57 19.26 5.19
C LEU A 106 -5.26 20.29 6.26
N ALA A 107 -4.87 19.80 7.43
CA ALA A 107 -4.22 20.60 8.46
C ALA A 107 -2.77 20.92 8.06
N ASP A 108 -2.10 21.80 8.81
CA ASP A 108 -0.70 22.23 8.53
C ASP A 108 0.29 21.04 8.57
N ASP A 109 0.01 20.00 9.35
CA ASP A 109 0.80 18.80 9.44
C ASP A 109 0.40 17.71 8.41
N GLY A 110 -0.52 18.05 7.51
CA GLY A 110 -1.03 17.15 6.46
C GLY A 110 -2.14 16.19 6.92
N GLU A 111 -2.64 16.32 8.15
CA GLU A 111 -3.78 15.52 8.60
C GLU A 111 -5.03 15.83 7.80
N ILE A 112 -5.73 14.79 7.36
CA ILE A 112 -7.00 14.91 6.66
C ILE A 112 -8.09 15.28 7.67
N LEU A 113 -8.75 16.41 7.44
CA LEU A 113 -9.87 16.87 8.23
C LEU A 113 -11.17 16.72 7.42
N VAL A 114 -12.20 16.19 8.06
CA VAL A 114 -13.50 15.92 7.43
C VAL A 114 -14.60 16.73 8.10
N ARG A 115 -15.51 17.25 7.30
CA ARG A 115 -16.76 17.88 7.78
C ARG A 115 -17.89 17.56 6.82
N GLY A 116 -19.02 17.09 7.33
CA GLY A 116 -20.14 16.78 6.45
C GLY A 116 -21.32 16.13 7.18
N ILE A 117 -22.35 15.81 6.39
CA ILE A 117 -23.60 15.23 6.88
C ILE A 117 -23.42 13.83 7.50
N GLY A 118 -22.37 13.11 7.08
CA GLY A 118 -22.03 11.79 7.63
C GLY A 118 -21.14 11.83 8.86
N THR A 119 -20.66 13.01 9.28
CA THR A 119 -19.78 13.11 10.45
C THR A 119 -20.58 12.85 11.73
N PHE A 120 -20.12 11.92 12.57
CA PHE A 120 -20.77 11.58 13.83
C PHE A 120 -20.78 12.75 14.81
N THR A 121 -21.62 12.69 15.83
CA THR A 121 -21.71 13.74 16.85
C THR A 121 -20.77 13.52 18.04
N GLY A 122 -20.24 12.31 18.19
CA GLY A 122 -19.28 11.98 19.24
C GLY A 122 -19.31 10.52 19.66
N TYR A 123 -18.39 10.15 20.52
CA TYR A 123 -18.25 8.83 21.10
C TYR A 123 -19.22 8.64 22.28
N HIS A 124 -19.87 7.49 22.32
CA HIS A 124 -20.85 7.19 23.39
C HIS A 124 -20.17 7.19 24.77
N ASN A 125 -20.75 7.96 25.70
CA ASN A 125 -20.26 8.12 27.08
C ASN A 125 -18.75 8.48 27.19
N ASN A 126 -18.18 9.13 26.17
CA ASN A 126 -16.79 9.55 26.19
C ASN A 126 -16.62 10.98 25.65
N PRO A 127 -16.97 12.00 26.48
CA PRO A 127 -16.89 13.40 26.06
C PRO A 127 -15.47 13.90 25.82
N GLU A 128 -14.47 13.35 26.53
CA GLU A 128 -13.08 13.69 26.37
C GLU A 128 -12.57 13.28 24.98
N ALA A 129 -12.72 11.99 24.63
CA ALA A 129 -12.36 11.53 23.29
C ALA A 129 -13.17 12.23 22.18
N THR A 130 -14.40 12.64 22.47
CA THR A 130 -15.20 13.42 21.52
C THR A 130 -14.61 14.80 21.31
N ALA A 131 -14.19 15.49 22.37
CA ALA A 131 -13.56 16.80 22.25
C ALA A 131 -12.25 16.71 21.48
N ASP A 132 -11.44 15.68 21.73
CA ASP A 132 -10.17 15.43 21.04
C ASP A 132 -10.34 15.07 19.55
N ALA A 133 -11.50 14.52 19.17
CA ALA A 133 -11.78 14.13 17.79
C ALA A 133 -12.09 15.32 16.88
N PHE A 134 -12.37 16.51 17.41
CA PHE A 134 -12.75 17.65 16.61
C PHE A 134 -11.84 18.87 16.84
N THR A 135 -11.60 19.61 15.77
CA THR A 135 -11.01 20.94 15.89
C THR A 135 -12.03 21.92 16.52
N THR A 136 -11.55 23.07 17.00
CA THR A 136 -12.40 24.17 17.49
C THR A 136 -13.41 24.68 16.47
N GLU A 137 -13.12 24.49 15.17
CA GLU A 137 -13.99 24.87 14.05
C GLU A 137 -15.00 23.75 13.68
N GLY A 138 -15.00 22.62 14.38
CA GLY A 138 -15.91 21.47 14.16
C GLY A 138 -15.51 20.58 12.97
N TRP A 139 -14.24 20.51 12.64
CA TRP A 139 -13.70 19.51 11.70
C TRP A 139 -13.28 18.24 12.46
N LEU A 140 -13.69 17.08 11.95
CA LEU A 140 -13.21 15.80 12.44
C LEU A 140 -11.75 15.59 12.08
N CYS A 141 -10.91 15.34 13.08
CA CYS A 141 -9.52 14.92 12.95
C CYS A 141 -9.48 13.41 12.67
N THR A 142 -9.07 13.01 11.47
CA THR A 142 -9.13 11.59 11.08
C THR A 142 -7.97 10.75 11.59
N GLY A 143 -6.87 11.39 11.94
CA GLY A 143 -5.60 10.73 12.22
C GLY A 143 -4.90 10.17 10.97
N ASP A 144 -5.46 10.38 9.79
CA ASP A 144 -4.86 9.97 8.52
C ASP A 144 -4.17 11.18 7.85
N ILE A 145 -3.02 10.96 7.23
CA ILE A 145 -2.24 11.97 6.51
C ILE A 145 -2.48 11.81 5.02
N GLY A 146 -2.58 12.92 4.31
CA GLY A 146 -2.84 12.88 2.87
C GLY A 146 -2.33 14.10 2.11
N SER A 147 -2.62 14.07 0.82
CA SER A 147 -2.35 15.16 -0.10
C SER A 147 -3.45 15.24 -1.16
N PHE A 148 -3.71 16.43 -1.71
CA PHE A 148 -4.56 16.58 -2.88
C PHE A 148 -3.73 16.55 -4.16
N GLU A 149 -4.25 15.90 -5.20
CA GLU A 149 -3.65 15.78 -6.51
C GLU A 149 -4.54 16.35 -7.61
N GLY A 150 -3.91 17.05 -8.55
CA GLY A 150 -4.59 17.67 -9.68
C GLY A 150 -5.48 18.85 -9.29
N ALA A 151 -5.98 19.57 -10.31
CA ALA A 151 -6.90 20.68 -10.10
C ALA A 151 -8.27 20.23 -9.60
N GLU A 152 -8.62 18.96 -9.84
CA GLU A 152 -9.88 18.35 -9.42
C GLU A 152 -9.89 17.98 -7.93
N GLY A 153 -8.75 18.02 -7.26
CA GLY A 153 -8.63 17.75 -5.82
C GLY A 153 -8.83 16.28 -5.43
N PHE A 154 -8.24 15.35 -6.18
CA PHE A 154 -8.24 13.95 -5.79
C PHE A 154 -7.43 13.74 -4.50
N LEU A 155 -8.03 13.11 -3.51
CA LEU A 155 -7.36 12.82 -2.24
C LEU A 155 -6.47 11.56 -2.37
N ARG A 156 -5.21 11.68 -2.00
CA ARG A 156 -4.29 10.56 -1.77
C ARG A 156 -4.02 10.42 -0.28
N ILE A 157 -4.19 9.23 0.27
CA ILE A 157 -3.79 8.90 1.64
C ILE A 157 -2.32 8.47 1.60
N THR A 158 -1.49 9.09 2.42
CA THR A 158 -0.05 8.82 2.49
C THR A 158 0.37 8.09 3.76
N GLY A 159 -0.48 8.03 4.78
CA GLY A 159 -0.19 7.30 6.01
C GLY A 159 -1.16 7.60 7.14
N ARG A 160 -0.84 7.10 8.33
CA ARG A 160 -1.50 7.42 9.59
C ARG A 160 -0.60 8.20 10.52
N LYS A 161 -1.11 9.24 11.13
CA LYS A 161 -0.36 10.13 12.03
C LYS A 161 0.30 9.36 13.17
N LYS A 162 -0.43 8.42 13.81
CA LYS A 162 0.05 7.56 14.89
C LYS A 162 0.99 6.44 14.44
N GLU A 163 1.10 6.20 13.14
CA GLU A 163 1.97 5.17 12.55
C GLU A 163 3.20 5.75 11.86
N LEU A 164 3.32 7.09 11.83
CA LEU A 164 4.53 7.73 11.31
C LEU A 164 5.72 7.32 12.18
N ILE A 165 6.74 6.80 11.51
CA ILE A 165 8.01 6.42 12.13
C ILE A 165 8.88 7.67 12.18
N VAL A 166 9.32 8.05 13.37
CA VAL A 166 10.29 9.13 13.56
C VAL A 166 11.68 8.51 13.71
N THR A 167 12.51 8.64 12.69
CA THR A 167 13.88 8.11 12.74
C THR A 167 14.75 8.89 13.73
N ALA A 168 15.89 8.34 14.17
CA ALA A 168 16.86 9.04 15.03
C ALA A 168 17.36 10.36 14.44
N GLY A 169 17.29 10.52 13.11
CA GLY A 169 17.60 11.78 12.42
C GLY A 169 16.43 12.77 12.35
N GLY A 170 15.31 12.49 13.03
CA GLY A 170 14.13 13.37 13.07
C GLY A 170 13.27 13.35 11.77
N LYS A 171 13.50 12.38 10.87
CA LYS A 171 12.69 12.26 9.64
C LYS A 171 11.43 11.47 9.93
N ASN A 172 10.27 12.04 9.59
CA ASN A 172 8.99 11.34 9.59
C ASN A 172 8.88 10.49 8.32
N VAL A 173 8.58 9.19 8.50
CA VAL A 173 8.43 8.21 7.43
C VAL A 173 7.09 7.51 7.59
N ALA A 174 6.26 7.54 6.53
CA ALA A 174 5.03 6.77 6.49
C ALA A 174 5.35 5.33 6.06
N PRO A 175 5.06 4.29 6.88
CA PRO A 175 5.37 2.91 6.55
C PRO A 175 4.49 2.34 5.44
N ALA A 176 3.21 2.72 5.40
CA ALA A 176 2.21 2.12 4.51
C ALA A 176 2.59 2.15 3.02
N PRO A 177 3.10 3.24 2.41
CA PRO A 177 3.50 3.23 1.00
C PRO A 177 4.63 2.25 0.68
N LEU A 178 5.56 2.05 1.61
CA LEU A 178 6.65 1.08 1.47
C LEU A 178 6.12 -0.35 1.58
N GLU A 179 5.28 -0.61 2.57
CA GLU A 179 4.65 -1.90 2.82
C GLU A 179 3.78 -2.34 1.63
N ASP A 180 2.95 -1.46 1.09
CA ASP A 180 2.07 -1.75 -0.04
C ASP A 180 2.85 -2.07 -1.32
N ARG A 181 3.93 -1.33 -1.58
CA ARG A 181 4.79 -1.62 -2.74
C ARG A 181 5.47 -2.97 -2.63
N LEU A 182 5.98 -3.33 -1.46
CA LEU A 182 6.61 -4.63 -1.22
C LEU A 182 5.62 -5.79 -1.30
N ARG A 183 4.41 -5.65 -0.75
CA ARG A 183 3.32 -6.63 -0.90
C ARG A 183 2.91 -6.85 -2.37
N GLY A 184 3.24 -5.94 -3.25
CA GLY A 184 3.11 -6.14 -4.69
C GLY A 184 4.04 -7.20 -5.29
N HIS A 185 5.05 -7.70 -4.57
CA HIS A 185 5.92 -8.78 -5.02
C HIS A 185 5.30 -10.15 -4.75
N PRO A 186 5.30 -11.10 -5.73
CA PRO A 186 4.61 -12.39 -5.59
C PRO A 186 5.04 -13.24 -4.39
N LEU A 187 6.28 -13.11 -3.94
CA LEU A 187 6.78 -13.85 -2.78
C LEU A 187 6.39 -13.25 -1.43
N VAL A 188 5.89 -12.02 -1.40
CA VAL A 188 5.67 -11.29 -0.15
C VAL A 188 4.22 -11.43 0.28
N SER A 189 4.00 -12.00 1.46
CA SER A 189 2.69 -12.03 2.11
C SER A 189 2.45 -10.76 2.91
N GLN A 190 3.25 -10.54 3.95
CA GLN A 190 3.13 -9.39 4.84
C GLN A 190 4.45 -8.63 4.95
N VAL A 191 4.33 -7.36 5.30
CA VAL A 191 5.47 -6.45 5.51
C VAL A 191 5.20 -5.64 6.77
N LEU A 192 6.22 -5.51 7.61
CA LEU A 192 6.25 -4.59 8.73
C LEU A 192 7.47 -3.69 8.59
N VAL A 193 7.26 -2.44 8.24
CA VAL A 193 8.33 -1.42 8.19
C VAL A 193 8.55 -0.86 9.59
N VAL A 194 9.80 -0.82 10.02
CA VAL A 194 10.23 -0.39 11.37
C VAL A 194 11.35 0.64 11.27
N GLY A 195 11.56 1.43 12.32
CA GLY A 195 12.61 2.45 12.29
C GLY A 195 12.47 3.53 13.36
N GLU A 196 11.52 3.36 14.31
CA GLU A 196 11.30 4.33 15.38
C GLU A 196 12.55 4.51 16.20
N ASN A 197 13.05 5.78 16.31
CA ASN A 197 14.31 6.13 16.98
C ASN A 197 15.54 5.36 16.47
N ARG A 198 15.50 4.84 15.21
CA ARG A 198 16.61 4.08 14.61
C ARG A 198 17.34 4.92 13.54
N PRO A 199 18.61 4.58 13.23
CA PRO A 199 19.41 5.32 12.26
C PRO A 199 18.87 5.24 10.81
N CYS A 200 18.06 4.24 10.52
CA CYS A 200 17.47 4.02 9.21
C CYS A 200 16.18 3.20 9.29
N ILE A 201 15.46 3.13 8.18
CA ILE A 201 14.28 2.30 8.02
C ILE A 201 14.70 0.86 7.75
N GLY A 202 14.10 -0.07 8.48
CA GLY A 202 14.19 -1.51 8.30
C GLY A 202 12.84 -2.12 7.95
N ALA A 203 12.82 -3.40 7.56
CA ALA A 203 11.58 -4.13 7.31
C ALA A 203 11.67 -5.60 7.74
N LEU A 204 10.58 -6.13 8.26
CA LEU A 204 10.34 -7.56 8.40
C LEU A 204 9.41 -8.00 7.28
N LEU A 205 9.76 -9.07 6.58
CA LEU A 205 8.99 -9.62 5.47
C LEU A 205 8.57 -11.05 5.80
N THR A 206 7.37 -11.45 5.38
CA THR A 206 6.93 -12.84 5.39
C THR A 206 6.71 -13.34 3.96
N LEU A 207 6.86 -14.64 3.75
CA LEU A 207 6.68 -15.26 2.45
C LEU A 207 5.25 -15.77 2.28
N ASP A 208 4.72 -15.62 1.07
CA ASP A 208 3.44 -16.16 0.66
C ASP A 208 3.59 -17.65 0.36
N ALA A 209 3.04 -18.51 1.23
CA ALA A 209 3.13 -19.95 1.14
C ALA A 209 2.42 -20.53 -0.10
N GLU A 210 1.36 -19.87 -0.59
CA GLU A 210 0.61 -20.32 -1.78
C GLU A 210 1.36 -19.96 -3.07
N MET A 211 2.01 -18.81 -3.10
CA MET A 211 2.73 -18.34 -4.27
C MET A 211 4.16 -18.88 -4.36
N LEU A 212 4.74 -19.33 -3.24
CA LEU A 212 6.13 -19.80 -3.20
C LEU A 212 6.41 -20.95 -4.16
N PRO A 213 5.62 -22.05 -4.23
CA PRO A 213 5.87 -23.14 -5.17
C PRO A 213 5.84 -22.71 -6.63
N LEU A 214 4.88 -21.86 -6.99
CA LEU A 214 4.75 -21.30 -8.34
C LEU A 214 5.93 -20.41 -8.71
N TRP A 215 6.41 -19.63 -7.76
CA TRP A 215 7.56 -18.76 -7.97
C TRP A 215 8.84 -19.58 -8.14
N LEU A 216 9.09 -20.57 -7.29
CA LEU A 216 10.24 -21.48 -7.36
C LEU A 216 10.29 -22.20 -8.72
N SER A 217 9.18 -22.82 -9.12
CA SER A 217 9.07 -23.50 -10.41
C SER A 217 9.36 -22.56 -11.59
N SER A 218 8.83 -21.33 -11.57
CA SER A 218 9.05 -20.35 -12.64
C SER A 218 10.49 -19.83 -12.73
N HIS A 219 11.30 -20.08 -11.71
CA HIS A 219 12.73 -19.73 -11.64
C HIS A 219 13.65 -20.94 -11.73
N GLY A 220 13.10 -22.14 -12.03
CA GLY A 220 13.89 -23.36 -12.16
C GLY A 220 14.52 -23.82 -10.85
N LEU A 221 13.87 -23.50 -9.72
CA LEU A 221 14.32 -23.90 -8.39
C LEU A 221 13.52 -25.09 -7.90
N GLU A 222 14.16 -25.94 -7.10
CA GLU A 222 13.52 -27.05 -6.42
C GLU A 222 12.51 -26.54 -5.39
N GLU A 223 11.49 -27.34 -5.13
CA GLU A 223 10.50 -27.06 -4.10
C GLU A 223 11.16 -27.05 -2.72
N MET A 224 10.81 -26.08 -1.90
CA MET A 224 11.32 -25.93 -0.54
C MET A 224 10.24 -25.39 0.40
N THR A 225 10.42 -25.60 1.70
CA THR A 225 9.52 -25.07 2.72
C THR A 225 9.66 -23.55 2.85
N VAL A 226 8.65 -22.88 3.41
CA VAL A 226 8.73 -21.43 3.72
C VAL A 226 9.93 -21.12 4.63
N VAL A 227 10.22 -22.01 5.59
CA VAL A 227 11.34 -21.85 6.52
C VAL A 227 12.69 -21.90 5.82
N ASP A 228 12.84 -22.84 4.86
CA ASP A 228 14.07 -22.95 4.07
C ASP A 228 14.20 -21.80 3.08
N ALA A 229 13.08 -21.44 2.43
CA ALA A 229 13.03 -20.30 1.50
C ALA A 229 13.38 -18.96 2.16
N ALA A 230 12.98 -18.76 3.41
CA ALA A 230 13.34 -17.55 4.16
C ALA A 230 14.87 -17.39 4.34
N ARG A 231 15.61 -18.50 4.26
CA ARG A 231 17.08 -18.54 4.40
C ARG A 231 17.81 -18.72 3.07
N ASP A 232 17.08 -19.00 1.98
CA ASP A 232 17.68 -19.26 0.67
C ASP A 232 18.23 -17.96 0.05
N PRO A 233 19.51 -17.93 -0.35
CA PRO A 233 20.13 -16.73 -0.90
C PRO A 233 19.51 -16.26 -2.21
N ARG A 234 18.89 -17.15 -3.01
CA ARG A 234 18.22 -16.81 -4.29
C ARG A 234 16.90 -16.12 -4.05
N VAL A 235 16.13 -16.58 -3.05
CA VAL A 235 14.91 -15.91 -2.56
C VAL A 235 15.27 -14.54 -1.99
N ARG A 236 16.30 -14.47 -1.17
CA ARG A 236 16.79 -13.21 -0.61
C ARG A 236 17.19 -12.21 -1.71
N ALA A 237 17.93 -12.64 -2.72
CA ALA A 237 18.33 -11.78 -3.85
C ALA A 237 17.12 -11.25 -4.64
N ALA A 238 16.04 -12.03 -4.76
CA ALA A 238 14.80 -11.56 -5.39
C ALA A 238 14.10 -10.49 -4.54
N LEU A 239 14.09 -10.66 -3.22
CA LEU A 239 13.53 -9.68 -2.28
C LEU A 239 14.37 -8.41 -2.21
N GLU A 240 15.70 -8.50 -2.27
CA GLU A 240 16.58 -7.33 -2.36
C GLU A 240 16.26 -6.47 -3.60
N LYS A 241 16.00 -7.10 -4.75
CA LYS A 241 15.55 -6.39 -5.97
C LYS A 241 14.15 -5.78 -5.78
N ALA A 242 13.27 -6.42 -5.01
CA ALA A 242 11.95 -5.86 -4.70
C ALA A 242 12.07 -4.63 -3.80
N VAL A 243 12.90 -4.70 -2.75
CA VAL A 243 13.21 -3.58 -1.86
C VAL A 243 13.86 -2.42 -2.63
N ALA A 244 14.84 -2.70 -3.49
CA ALA A 244 15.47 -1.67 -4.31
C ALA A 244 14.45 -0.92 -5.16
N ARG A 245 13.53 -1.64 -5.86
CA ARG A 245 12.45 -1.03 -6.65
C ARG A 245 11.45 -0.25 -5.81
N THR A 246 11.20 -0.69 -4.57
CA THR A 246 10.35 0.06 -3.64
C THR A 246 10.99 1.37 -3.26
N ASN A 247 12.28 1.36 -3.01
CA ASN A 247 13.08 2.53 -2.65
C ASN A 247 13.20 3.59 -3.76
N GLU A 248 13.03 3.23 -5.03
CA GLU A 248 13.02 4.21 -6.16
C GLU A 248 11.92 5.28 -6.04
N ALA A 249 10.90 5.04 -5.22
CA ALA A 249 9.75 5.92 -5.08
C ALA A 249 9.81 6.85 -3.87
N VAL A 250 10.84 6.74 -3.06
CA VAL A 250 10.98 7.51 -1.81
C VAL A 250 12.36 8.13 -1.72
N SER A 251 12.50 9.11 -0.83
CA SER A 251 13.81 9.73 -0.57
C SER A 251 14.77 8.73 0.09
N ARG A 252 16.07 9.05 0.04
CA ARG A 252 17.10 8.24 0.69
C ARG A 252 16.85 8.04 2.19
N ALA A 253 16.32 9.03 2.86
CA ALA A 253 16.02 8.98 4.29
C ALA A 253 14.83 8.08 4.62
N GLU A 254 13.92 7.89 3.67
CA GLU A 254 12.73 7.05 3.79
C GLU A 254 12.96 5.62 3.29
N SER A 255 14.09 5.36 2.63
CA SER A 255 14.36 4.07 2.00
C SER A 255 14.68 2.98 3.03
N ILE A 256 14.17 1.76 2.77
CA ILE A 256 14.48 0.55 3.52
C ILE A 256 15.95 0.19 3.29
N ARG A 257 16.75 0.17 4.36
CA ARG A 257 18.20 -0.08 4.29
C ARG A 257 18.58 -1.49 4.73
N THR A 258 17.72 -2.14 5.47
CA THR A 258 17.91 -3.50 5.95
C THR A 258 16.57 -4.21 6.03
N PHE A 259 16.56 -5.53 5.86
CA PHE A 259 15.37 -6.33 6.07
C PHE A 259 15.70 -7.74 6.54
N GLU A 260 14.75 -8.38 7.18
CA GLU A 260 14.80 -9.79 7.55
C GLU A 260 13.57 -10.50 7.03
N VAL A 261 13.73 -11.78 6.62
CA VAL A 261 12.64 -12.64 6.18
C VAL A 261 12.27 -13.57 7.33
N LEU A 262 11.06 -13.42 7.82
CA LEU A 262 10.55 -14.23 8.92
C LEU A 262 10.11 -15.62 8.42
N PRO A 263 10.35 -16.67 9.21
CA PRO A 263 9.95 -18.03 8.84
C PRO A 263 8.45 -18.29 9.04
N THR A 264 7.74 -17.38 9.69
CA THR A 264 6.31 -17.51 10.05
C THR A 264 5.53 -16.31 9.54
N ASP A 265 4.39 -16.56 8.88
CA ASP A 265 3.53 -15.50 8.38
C ASP A 265 2.68 -14.86 9.49
N PHE A 266 2.17 -13.64 9.22
CA PHE A 266 1.19 -12.98 10.08
C PHE A 266 -0.20 -13.48 9.73
N THR A 267 -0.95 -13.92 10.73
CA THR A 267 -2.29 -14.46 10.57
C THR A 267 -3.24 -13.94 11.65
N VAL A 268 -4.53 -14.10 11.43
CA VAL A 268 -5.55 -13.83 12.46
C VAL A 268 -5.40 -14.81 13.63
N ALA A 269 -5.06 -16.07 13.32
CA ALA A 269 -4.93 -17.14 14.31
C ALA A 269 -3.77 -16.90 15.30
N ASN A 270 -2.64 -16.33 14.81
CA ASN A 270 -1.51 -16.00 15.70
C ASN A 270 -1.58 -14.59 16.31
N GLY A 271 -2.70 -13.88 16.09
CA GLY A 271 -2.97 -12.57 16.68
C GLY A 271 -2.23 -11.39 16.03
N LEU A 272 -1.51 -11.61 14.94
CA LEU A 272 -0.73 -10.57 14.25
C LEU A 272 -1.55 -9.82 13.17
N LEU A 273 -2.69 -10.37 12.75
CA LEU A 273 -3.67 -9.68 11.91
C LEU A 273 -4.98 -9.48 12.66
N THR A 274 -5.69 -8.40 12.30
CA THR A 274 -7.10 -8.24 12.66
C THR A 274 -7.98 -9.18 11.81
N PRO A 275 -9.28 -9.40 12.17
CA PRO A 275 -10.20 -10.13 11.30
C PRO A 275 -10.36 -9.51 9.89
N SER A 276 -10.08 -8.23 9.74
CA SER A 276 -10.06 -7.52 8.44
C SER A 276 -8.69 -7.58 7.75
N LEU A 277 -7.80 -8.49 8.18
CA LEU A 277 -6.47 -8.76 7.63
C LEU A 277 -5.49 -7.57 7.70
N LYS A 278 -5.69 -6.63 8.63
CA LYS A 278 -4.73 -5.54 8.89
C LYS A 278 -3.71 -5.98 9.92
N VAL A 279 -2.43 -5.63 9.69
CA VAL A 279 -1.34 -5.92 10.61
C VAL A 279 -1.56 -5.20 11.95
N ARG A 280 -1.48 -5.95 13.05
CA ARG A 280 -1.47 -5.41 14.41
C ARG A 280 -0.04 -5.01 14.76
N ARG A 281 0.34 -3.82 14.31
CA ARG A 281 1.72 -3.31 14.34
C ARG A 281 2.37 -3.48 15.72
N ALA A 282 1.74 -2.98 16.79
CA ALA A 282 2.30 -3.06 18.14
C ALA A 282 2.54 -4.51 18.62
N GLU A 283 1.62 -5.43 18.27
CA GLU A 283 1.79 -6.86 18.62
C GLU A 283 2.92 -7.50 17.81
N ALA A 284 3.04 -7.15 16.53
CA ALA A 284 4.11 -7.65 15.68
C ALA A 284 5.47 -7.12 16.12
N GLU A 285 5.60 -5.84 16.42
CA GLU A 285 6.83 -5.23 16.93
C GLU A 285 7.26 -5.84 18.26
N LYS A 286 6.31 -6.08 19.17
CA LYS A 286 6.57 -6.74 20.45
C LYS A 286 7.05 -8.18 20.25
N ARG A 287 6.39 -8.95 19.38
CA ARG A 287 6.70 -10.35 19.13
C ARG A 287 8.06 -10.55 18.47
N PHE A 288 8.42 -9.69 17.54
CA PHE A 288 9.65 -9.77 16.75
C PHE A 288 10.72 -8.75 17.18
N SER A 289 10.67 -8.34 18.45
CA SER A 289 11.62 -7.35 18.99
C SER A 289 13.08 -7.77 18.82
N ALA A 290 13.39 -9.07 18.97
CA ALA A 290 14.74 -9.59 18.79
C ALA A 290 15.21 -9.50 17.33
N GLU A 291 14.34 -9.83 16.37
CA GLU A 291 14.62 -9.73 14.94
C GLU A 291 14.77 -8.26 14.53
N ILE A 292 13.95 -7.37 15.08
CA ILE A 292 14.08 -5.92 14.87
C ILE A 292 15.42 -5.39 15.38
N GLU A 293 15.83 -5.77 16.60
CA GLU A 293 17.16 -5.38 17.12
C GLU A 293 18.28 -5.92 16.22
N ALA A 294 18.17 -7.14 15.75
CA ALA A 294 19.17 -7.76 14.88
C ALA A 294 19.31 -7.04 13.53
N LEU A 295 18.27 -6.36 13.02
CA LEU A 295 18.37 -5.55 11.81
C LEU A 295 19.42 -4.43 11.92
N TYR A 296 19.57 -3.86 13.09
CA TYR A 296 20.41 -2.67 13.32
C TYR A 296 21.79 -3.01 13.87
N THR A 297 22.03 -4.25 14.28
CA THR A 297 23.34 -4.75 14.70
C THR A 297 24.18 -5.29 13.54
N ARG A 298 23.53 -5.65 12.42
CA ARG A 298 24.18 -6.11 11.18
C ARG A 298 24.55 -4.91 10.30
N THR A 299 25.66 -5.00 9.57
CA THR A 299 26.05 -3.97 8.57
C THR A 299 24.93 -3.82 7.51
N PRO A 300 24.54 -2.60 7.14
CA PRO A 300 23.49 -2.39 6.13
C PRO A 300 23.82 -3.09 4.81
N LEU A 301 22.93 -3.96 4.34
CA LEU A 301 23.14 -4.84 3.18
C LEU A 301 22.84 -4.18 1.82
N ILE A 302 22.23 -2.99 1.81
CA ILE A 302 21.87 -2.32 0.55
C ILE A 302 22.76 -1.09 0.36
N PRO A 303 23.71 -1.15 -0.60
CA PRO A 303 24.52 0.01 -0.96
C PRO A 303 23.61 1.15 -1.45
N SER A 304 23.93 2.37 -1.07
CA SER A 304 23.32 3.54 -1.69
C SER A 304 23.72 3.55 -3.18
N THR A 305 22.79 3.23 -4.07
CA THR A 305 23.00 3.48 -5.50
C THR A 305 23.16 4.99 -5.66
N THR A 306 24.40 5.43 -5.81
CA THR A 306 24.71 6.79 -6.22
C THR A 306 24.27 6.90 -7.68
N VAL A 307 23.12 7.50 -7.90
CA VAL A 307 22.85 8.13 -9.19
C VAL A 307 23.76 9.34 -9.23
N SER A 308 24.87 9.25 -9.95
CA SER A 308 25.66 10.40 -10.34
C SER A 308 24.75 11.36 -11.10
N PRO A 309 24.70 12.65 -10.76
CA PRO A 309 24.06 13.62 -11.62
C PRO A 309 24.87 13.63 -12.93
N SER A 310 24.22 13.28 -14.04
CA SER A 310 24.75 13.54 -15.37
C SER A 310 24.98 15.06 -15.47
N GLN A 311 26.25 15.44 -15.52
CA GLN A 311 26.63 16.73 -16.09
C GLN A 311 26.32 16.61 -17.59
N ASP A 312 25.32 17.37 -18.03
CA ASP A 312 25.36 18.21 -19.25
C ASP A 312 24.05 19.00 -19.33
#